data_5b534090ae178a2e2fd16b22880494ea
#
_entry.id   5b534090ae178a2e2fd16b22880494ea
#
_cell.length_a   1.000
_cell.length_b   1.000
_cell.length_c   1.000
_cell.angle_alpha   90.00
_cell.angle_beta   90.00
_cell.angle_gamma   90.00
#
_symmetry.space_group_name_H-M   'P 1'
#
loop_
_entity.id
_entity.type
_entity.pdbx_description
1 polymer ?
#
loop_
_entity_poly.entity_id
_entity_poly.type
_entity_poly.pdbx_seq_one_letter_code
_entity_poly.pdbx_strand_id
1 'polypeptide(L)'
;ERQMLNPMFEVVEDDLESLLHAGRLVPVHALTRGVTARGLRQAVRRALDAVAEAVPDPVPASVAAAHALMPLGQALRDLHFPASADVLERARQRLAFEELFLLQMVMELRRRVLAEEGRALALTGPGELAARVRAALPFTLTDGQDSAVRDVFADVARARPMHRLIVGDVGSGETVVALLAACAAIEAGQQAALLVPTEILARQHGESIVKLVGSTGLPVAVLTGATSAVDRRALQARLSAKEPMLVVGTHALLEHKLQFPSLALAIVDEQHRFGVRQRAALSAKGVLPHMLVLTATPIPRTLQLACFGDLDLSVIHGRPAGRGRLVTRVTDEARFPHVVEFMARELAAGRQAFVVVPVIEEGKIAD
;
A
#
# COMPACT_ATOMS: atom_id res chain seq x y z
N GLU A 1 17.77 25.10 -47.67
CA GLU A 1 16.38 25.65 -47.58
C GLU A 1 15.60 24.89 -46.51
N ARG A 2 14.97 25.62 -45.59
CA ARG A 2 14.05 25.00 -44.60
C ARG A 2 12.67 24.95 -45.23
N GLN A 3 12.15 23.74 -45.52
CA GLN A 3 10.80 23.52 -46.00
C GLN A 3 9.87 23.07 -44.89
N MET A 4 8.67 23.59 -44.86
CA MET A 4 7.58 23.11 -44.02
C MET A 4 6.71 22.16 -44.87
N LEU A 5 6.64 20.88 -44.46
CA LEU A 5 5.75 19.91 -45.09
C LEU A 5 4.39 19.94 -44.39
N ASN A 6 3.34 20.30 -45.14
CA ASN A 6 1.94 20.41 -44.68
C ASN A 6 1.77 21.24 -43.39
N PRO A 7 2.19 22.53 -43.38
CA PRO A 7 2.06 23.36 -42.20
C PRO A 7 0.58 23.57 -41.86
N MET A 8 0.23 23.37 -40.59
CA MET A 8 -1.02 23.91 -40.07
C MET A 8 -0.85 25.41 -39.90
N PHE A 9 -1.71 26.21 -40.47
CA PHE A 9 -1.70 27.66 -40.33
C PHE A 9 -3.08 28.16 -39.85
N GLU A 10 -3.08 29.27 -39.17
CA GLU A 10 -4.26 30.03 -38.75
C GLU A 10 -4.04 31.47 -39.14
N VAL A 11 -5.06 32.06 -39.77
CA VAL A 11 -4.99 33.48 -40.16
C VAL A 11 -5.29 34.31 -38.93
N VAL A 12 -4.36 35.20 -38.57
CA VAL A 12 -4.53 36.18 -37.48
C VAL A 12 -5.34 37.30 -38.09
N GLU A 13 -6.59 37.45 -37.65
CA GLU A 13 -7.39 38.59 -38.03
C GLU A 13 -7.09 39.71 -37.02
N ASP A 14 -7.48 40.25 -36.16
CA ASP A 14 -7.07 41.48 -35.42
C ASP A 14 -6.64 41.21 -33.97
N ASP A 15 -6.76 40.02 -33.44
CA ASP A 15 -6.48 39.69 -32.04
C ASP A 15 -5.79 38.35 -31.87
N LEU A 16 -4.63 38.34 -31.19
CA LEU A 16 -3.88 37.13 -30.85
C LEU A 16 -4.67 36.20 -29.90
N GLU A 17 -5.62 36.72 -29.14
CA GLU A 17 -6.48 35.90 -28.26
C GLU A 17 -7.50 35.07 -29.03
N SER A 18 -7.81 35.44 -30.28
CA SER A 18 -8.68 34.66 -31.18
C SER A 18 -8.03 33.37 -31.66
N LEU A 19 -6.69 33.26 -31.61
CA LEU A 19 -5.96 32.09 -32.03
C LEU A 19 -6.26 30.89 -31.12
N LEU A 20 -6.93 29.89 -31.70
CA LEU A 20 -7.34 28.69 -30.96
C LEU A 20 -6.41 27.48 -31.24
N HIS A 21 -5.66 27.51 -32.33
CA HIS A 21 -4.97 26.35 -32.86
C HIS A 21 -3.45 26.55 -33.06
N ALA A 22 -2.98 27.77 -33.13
CA ALA A 22 -1.58 28.13 -33.36
C ALA A 22 -1.16 29.37 -32.57
N GLY A 23 0.14 29.63 -32.44
CA GLY A 23 0.66 30.81 -31.74
C GLY A 23 0.57 30.80 -30.21
N ARG A 24 0.07 29.71 -29.62
CA ARG A 24 -0.10 29.52 -28.18
C ARG A 24 0.06 28.06 -27.76
N LEU A 25 0.11 27.81 -26.45
CA LEU A 25 -0.01 26.45 -25.93
C LEU A 25 -1.42 25.92 -26.21
N VAL A 26 -1.51 24.76 -26.88
CA VAL A 26 -2.78 24.15 -27.26
C VAL A 26 -2.86 22.72 -26.75
N PRO A 27 -4.05 22.25 -26.32
CA PRO A 27 -4.23 20.89 -25.86
C PRO A 27 -4.10 19.91 -27.03
N VAL A 28 -3.45 18.76 -26.76
CA VAL A 28 -3.40 17.62 -27.67
C VAL A 28 -4.28 16.52 -27.07
N HIS A 29 -5.38 16.21 -27.77
CA HIS A 29 -6.33 15.18 -27.34
C HIS A 29 -6.16 13.91 -28.16
N ALA A 30 -6.42 12.76 -27.55
CA ALA A 30 -6.60 11.51 -28.28
C ALA A 30 -7.83 11.65 -29.20
N LEU A 31 -7.66 11.33 -30.48
CA LEU A 31 -8.71 11.48 -31.49
C LEU A 31 -9.32 10.12 -31.84
N THR A 32 -10.61 10.12 -32.12
CA THR A 32 -11.33 8.98 -32.67
C THR A 32 -11.67 9.22 -34.15
N ARG A 33 -12.04 8.15 -34.86
CA ARG A 33 -12.38 8.23 -36.29
C ARG A 33 -13.52 9.25 -36.53
N GLY A 34 -13.28 10.18 -37.44
CA GLY A 34 -14.26 11.23 -37.80
C GLY A 34 -14.19 12.51 -36.97
N VAL A 35 -13.32 12.59 -35.94
CA VAL A 35 -13.11 13.80 -35.14
C VAL A 35 -11.76 14.43 -35.48
N THR A 36 -11.76 15.72 -35.83
CA THR A 36 -10.52 16.46 -36.08
C THR A 36 -10.06 17.15 -34.79
N ALA A 37 -8.72 17.34 -34.64
CA ALA A 37 -8.14 18.05 -33.52
C ALA A 37 -8.71 19.49 -33.41
N ARG A 38 -8.93 20.14 -34.55
CA ARG A 38 -9.48 21.50 -34.61
C ARG A 38 -10.94 21.54 -34.13
N GLY A 39 -11.78 20.62 -34.62
CA GLY A 39 -13.18 20.54 -34.20
C GLY A 39 -13.32 20.22 -32.71
N LEU A 40 -12.47 19.33 -32.19
CA LEU A 40 -12.49 19.00 -30.77
C LEU A 40 -12.09 20.19 -29.88
N ARG A 41 -11.02 20.94 -30.24
CA ARG A 41 -10.64 22.14 -29.51
C ARG A 41 -11.74 23.20 -29.50
N GLN A 42 -12.41 23.41 -30.65
CA GLN A 42 -13.54 24.34 -30.74
C GLN A 42 -14.71 23.90 -29.84
N ALA A 43 -15.04 22.60 -29.83
CA ALA A 43 -16.10 22.07 -28.98
C ALA A 43 -15.76 22.24 -27.47
N VAL A 44 -14.50 21.94 -27.08
CA VAL A 44 -14.02 22.13 -25.70
C VAL A 44 -14.07 23.61 -25.31
N ARG A 45 -13.64 24.53 -26.19
CA ARG A 45 -13.70 25.97 -25.92
C ARG A 45 -15.12 26.43 -25.68
N ARG A 46 -16.06 26.08 -26.56
CA ARG A 46 -17.48 26.41 -26.41
C ARG A 46 -18.09 25.86 -25.13
N ALA A 47 -17.74 24.61 -24.76
CA ALA A 47 -18.21 24.01 -23.53
C ALA A 47 -17.69 24.76 -22.29
N LEU A 48 -16.39 25.12 -22.26
CA LEU A 48 -15.79 25.89 -21.18
C LEU A 48 -16.41 27.29 -21.04
N ASP A 49 -16.65 27.97 -22.16
CA ASP A 49 -17.30 29.29 -22.16
C ASP A 49 -18.74 29.23 -21.63
N ALA A 50 -19.43 28.11 -21.87
CA ALA A 50 -20.81 27.93 -21.43
C ALA A 50 -20.96 27.50 -19.97
N VAL A 51 -20.05 26.64 -19.45
CA VAL A 51 -20.30 25.96 -18.18
C VAL A 51 -19.21 26.12 -17.12
N ALA A 52 -17.99 26.62 -17.45
CA ALA A 52 -16.88 26.61 -16.51
C ALA A 52 -17.16 27.35 -15.20
N GLU A 53 -17.92 28.47 -15.26
CA GLU A 53 -18.32 29.23 -14.07
C GLU A 53 -19.48 28.60 -13.30
N ALA A 54 -20.25 27.72 -13.94
CA ALA A 54 -21.38 27.05 -13.33
C ALA A 54 -21.00 25.71 -12.66
N VAL A 55 -19.77 25.23 -12.88
CA VAL A 55 -19.27 24.00 -12.24
C VAL A 55 -19.10 24.25 -10.74
N PRO A 56 -19.80 23.54 -9.86
CA PRO A 56 -19.64 23.71 -8.43
C PRO A 56 -18.25 23.28 -8.00
N ASP A 57 -17.58 24.13 -7.23
CA ASP A 57 -16.26 23.80 -6.67
C ASP A 57 -16.43 22.87 -5.45
N PRO A 58 -15.92 21.62 -5.48
CA PRO A 58 -16.01 20.72 -4.34
C PRO A 58 -15.03 21.06 -3.22
N VAL A 59 -14.03 21.93 -3.47
CA VAL A 59 -13.08 22.36 -2.46
C VAL A 59 -13.66 23.57 -1.71
N PRO A 60 -13.83 23.48 -0.37
CA PRO A 60 -14.34 24.61 0.41
C PRO A 60 -13.50 25.88 0.24
N ALA A 61 -14.15 27.03 0.18
CA ALA A 61 -13.49 28.32 -0.05
C ALA A 61 -12.37 28.61 0.98
N SER A 62 -12.56 28.21 2.24
CA SER A 62 -11.54 28.35 3.29
C SER A 62 -10.29 27.51 3.00
N VAL A 63 -10.44 26.30 2.45
CA VAL A 63 -9.33 25.43 2.06
C VAL A 63 -8.63 25.98 0.83
N ALA A 64 -9.41 26.40 -0.17
CA ALA A 64 -8.86 27.01 -1.39
C ALA A 64 -8.02 28.27 -1.05
N ALA A 65 -8.51 29.13 -0.16
CA ALA A 65 -7.78 30.30 0.30
C ALA A 65 -6.50 29.95 1.08
N ALA A 66 -6.56 28.99 2.00
CA ALA A 66 -5.40 28.54 2.79
C ALA A 66 -4.26 27.99 1.93
N HIS A 67 -4.58 27.40 0.78
CA HIS A 67 -3.61 26.82 -0.15
C HIS A 67 -3.37 27.67 -1.40
N ALA A 68 -3.87 28.90 -1.43
CA ALA A 68 -3.74 29.83 -2.57
C ALA A 68 -4.15 29.21 -3.92
N LEU A 69 -5.20 28.39 -3.90
CA LEU A 69 -5.71 27.71 -5.10
C LEU A 69 -6.51 28.68 -5.96
N MET A 70 -6.34 28.57 -7.28
CA MET A 70 -7.18 29.32 -8.21
C MET A 70 -8.62 28.77 -8.25
N PRO A 71 -9.63 29.57 -8.64
CA PRO A 71 -11.00 29.11 -8.83
C PRO A 71 -11.09 27.96 -9.84
N LEU A 72 -12.00 26.99 -9.61
CA LEU A 72 -12.13 25.81 -10.46
C LEU A 72 -12.42 26.16 -11.91
N GLY A 73 -13.37 27.09 -12.16
CA GLY A 73 -13.72 27.50 -13.52
C GLY A 73 -12.54 28.09 -14.29
N GLN A 74 -11.70 28.87 -13.60
CA GLN A 74 -10.45 29.39 -14.18
C GLN A 74 -9.45 28.26 -14.45
N ALA A 75 -9.27 27.33 -13.49
CA ALA A 75 -8.36 26.20 -13.67
C ALA A 75 -8.75 25.32 -14.87
N LEU A 76 -10.05 25.08 -15.08
CA LEU A 76 -10.54 24.34 -16.24
C LEU A 76 -10.22 25.04 -17.56
N ARG A 77 -10.38 26.37 -17.62
CA ARG A 77 -10.00 27.14 -18.82
C ARG A 77 -8.50 27.11 -19.06
N ASP A 78 -7.72 27.37 -18.02
CA ASP A 78 -6.27 27.49 -18.09
C ASP A 78 -5.58 26.16 -18.33
N LEU A 79 -6.19 25.03 -17.96
CA LEU A 79 -5.70 23.69 -18.30
C LEU A 79 -5.73 23.46 -19.82
N HIS A 80 -6.80 23.91 -20.48
CA HIS A 80 -6.99 23.68 -21.91
C HIS A 80 -6.41 24.78 -22.79
N PHE A 81 -6.46 26.03 -22.35
CA PHE A 81 -6.05 27.22 -23.12
C PHE A 81 -5.24 28.19 -22.28
N PRO A 82 -4.08 27.76 -21.75
CA PRO A 82 -3.28 28.59 -20.85
C PRO A 82 -2.64 29.76 -21.61
N ALA A 83 -2.52 30.91 -20.89
CA ALA A 83 -1.79 32.04 -21.40
C ALA A 83 -0.26 31.85 -21.33
N SER A 84 0.24 31.07 -20.39
CA SER A 84 1.65 30.72 -20.21
C SER A 84 1.83 29.34 -19.58
N ALA A 85 3.08 28.85 -19.59
CA ALA A 85 3.43 27.58 -18.91
C ALA A 85 3.17 27.64 -17.40
N ASP A 86 3.43 28.78 -16.76
CA ASP A 86 3.22 28.95 -15.31
C ASP A 86 1.72 28.91 -14.94
N VAL A 87 0.87 29.47 -15.81
CA VAL A 87 -0.58 29.40 -15.63
C VAL A 87 -1.07 27.98 -15.78
N LEU A 88 -0.57 27.24 -16.77
CA LEU A 88 -0.87 25.81 -16.96
C LEU A 88 -0.48 25.00 -15.73
N GLU A 89 0.70 25.23 -15.18
CA GLU A 89 1.17 24.48 -14.00
C GLU A 89 0.29 24.75 -12.77
N ARG A 90 -0.11 26.00 -12.53
CA ARG A 90 -1.05 26.33 -11.45
C ARG A 90 -2.43 25.69 -11.65
N ALA A 91 -2.92 25.62 -12.87
CA ALA A 91 -4.16 24.94 -13.19
C ALA A 91 -4.06 23.43 -12.92
N ARG A 92 -2.94 22.79 -13.30
CA ARG A 92 -2.66 21.38 -13.00
C ARG A 92 -2.61 21.12 -11.48
N GLN A 93 -1.90 21.98 -10.74
CA GLN A 93 -1.82 21.88 -9.27
C GLN A 93 -3.20 21.99 -8.62
N ARG A 94 -4.05 22.89 -9.12
CA ARG A 94 -5.43 23.04 -8.62
C ARG A 94 -6.24 21.76 -8.79
N LEU A 95 -6.21 21.12 -9.97
CA LEU A 95 -6.97 19.91 -10.24
C LEU A 95 -6.39 18.69 -9.53
N ALA A 96 -5.06 18.58 -9.48
CA ALA A 96 -4.40 17.53 -8.71
C ALA A 96 -4.72 17.62 -7.20
N PHE A 97 -4.77 18.85 -6.66
CA PHE A 97 -5.18 19.07 -5.28
C PHE A 97 -6.62 18.58 -5.04
N GLU A 98 -7.54 18.90 -5.95
CA GLU A 98 -8.94 18.49 -5.84
C GLU A 98 -9.09 16.97 -5.81
N GLU A 99 -8.47 16.26 -6.74
CA GLU A 99 -8.51 14.79 -6.78
C GLU A 99 -8.02 14.18 -5.47
N LEU A 100 -6.87 14.65 -4.97
CA LEU A 100 -6.31 14.16 -3.72
C LEU A 100 -7.15 14.56 -2.50
N PHE A 101 -7.70 15.77 -2.50
CA PHE A 101 -8.58 16.25 -1.43
C PHE A 101 -9.86 15.40 -1.33
N LEU A 102 -10.52 15.15 -2.45
CA LEU A 102 -11.72 14.31 -2.47
C LEU A 102 -11.42 12.87 -2.03
N LEU A 103 -10.30 12.32 -2.47
CA LEU A 103 -9.87 10.99 -2.04
C LEU A 103 -9.63 10.96 -0.51
N GLN A 104 -8.93 11.96 0.04
CA GLN A 104 -8.69 12.06 1.48
C GLN A 104 -9.97 12.24 2.28
N MET A 105 -10.93 13.01 1.76
CA MET A 105 -12.25 13.15 2.39
C MET A 105 -13.00 11.81 2.49
N VAL A 106 -12.96 11.01 1.43
CA VAL A 106 -13.58 9.66 1.43
C VAL A 106 -12.89 8.75 2.46
N MET A 107 -11.55 8.80 2.54
CA MET A 107 -10.80 8.00 3.50
C MET A 107 -11.09 8.42 4.94
N GLU A 108 -11.13 9.73 5.23
CA GLU A 108 -11.44 10.24 6.56
C GLU A 108 -12.90 9.94 6.98
N LEU A 109 -13.85 10.00 6.06
CA LEU A 109 -15.22 9.59 6.32
C LEU A 109 -15.31 8.09 6.68
N ARG A 110 -14.62 7.23 5.94
CA ARG A 110 -14.53 5.79 6.27
C ARG A 110 -13.92 5.57 7.63
N ARG A 111 -12.82 6.27 7.94
CA ARG A 111 -12.16 6.19 9.23
C ARG A 111 -13.10 6.57 10.38
N ARG A 112 -13.88 7.65 10.22
CA ARG A 112 -14.87 8.08 11.21
C ARG A 112 -15.97 7.06 11.41
N VAL A 113 -16.56 6.55 10.33
CA VAL A 113 -17.59 5.50 10.41
C VAL A 113 -17.06 4.28 11.14
N LEU A 114 -15.86 3.80 10.80
CA LEU A 114 -15.24 2.66 11.50
C LEU A 114 -14.94 2.96 12.97
N ALA A 115 -14.56 4.20 13.30
CA ALA A 115 -14.28 4.61 14.69
C ALA A 115 -15.54 4.76 15.54
N GLU A 116 -16.65 5.19 14.95
CA GLU A 116 -17.92 5.45 15.66
C GLU A 116 -18.79 4.20 15.74
N GLU A 117 -18.88 3.42 14.67
CA GLU A 117 -19.75 2.24 14.58
C GLU A 117 -19.02 0.93 14.92
N GLY A 118 -17.71 0.90 14.72
CA GLY A 118 -16.89 -0.29 14.95
C GLY A 118 -16.69 -0.57 16.44
N ARG A 119 -17.04 -1.79 16.88
CA ARG A 119 -16.69 -2.31 18.18
C ARG A 119 -15.68 -3.42 18.03
N ALA A 120 -14.56 -3.32 18.76
CA ALA A 120 -13.56 -4.36 18.89
C ALA A 120 -13.39 -4.77 20.35
N LEU A 121 -12.85 -5.95 20.55
CA LEU A 121 -12.46 -6.39 21.88
C LEU A 121 -11.18 -5.61 22.28
N ALA A 122 -11.25 -4.86 23.37
CA ALA A 122 -10.04 -4.27 23.94
C ALA A 122 -9.12 -5.38 24.45
N LEU A 123 -7.90 -5.44 23.90
CA LEU A 123 -6.88 -6.40 24.31
C LEU A 123 -6.00 -5.72 25.38
N THR A 124 -5.72 -6.45 26.44
CA THR A 124 -4.77 -5.97 27.47
C THR A 124 -3.38 -5.81 26.86
N GLY A 125 -2.61 -4.83 27.35
CA GLY A 125 -1.25 -4.55 26.88
C GLY A 125 -0.29 -5.75 26.99
N PRO A 126 1.02 -5.54 26.81
CA PRO A 126 1.99 -6.65 26.79
C PRO A 126 1.94 -7.42 28.11
N GLY A 127 1.46 -8.66 28.06
CA GLY A 127 1.39 -9.57 29.17
C GLY A 127 2.59 -10.51 29.25
N GLU A 128 2.44 -11.61 29.99
CA GLU A 128 3.52 -12.57 30.23
C GLU A 128 3.98 -13.28 28.95
N LEU A 129 3.06 -13.64 28.04
CA LEU A 129 3.40 -14.33 26.79
C LEU A 129 4.22 -13.40 25.89
N ALA A 130 3.81 -12.14 25.73
CA ALA A 130 4.56 -11.16 24.98
C ALA A 130 5.95 -10.92 25.59
N ALA A 131 6.07 -10.88 26.92
CA ALA A 131 7.35 -10.76 27.60
C ALA A 131 8.24 -12.00 27.37
N ARG A 132 7.69 -13.23 27.47
CA ARG A 132 8.44 -14.46 27.18
C ARG A 132 8.88 -14.53 25.71
N VAL A 133 8.00 -14.16 24.78
CA VAL A 133 8.35 -14.11 23.35
C VAL A 133 9.47 -13.11 23.11
N ARG A 134 9.37 -11.91 23.69
CA ARG A 134 10.41 -10.88 23.57
C ARG A 134 11.76 -11.35 24.15
N ALA A 135 11.75 -12.03 25.29
CA ALA A 135 12.96 -12.56 25.93
C ALA A 135 13.58 -13.74 25.14
N ALA A 136 12.79 -14.48 24.38
CA ALA A 136 13.26 -15.59 23.55
C ALA A 136 13.87 -15.13 22.21
N LEU A 137 13.71 -13.85 21.81
CA LEU A 137 14.30 -13.35 20.59
C LEU A 137 15.84 -13.39 20.67
N PRO A 138 16.53 -13.83 19.60
CA PRO A 138 18.02 -13.88 19.56
C PRO A 138 18.65 -12.51 19.35
N PHE A 139 17.89 -11.42 19.46
CA PHE A 139 18.30 -10.03 19.29
C PHE A 139 17.41 -9.11 20.13
N THR A 140 17.91 -7.92 20.40
CA THR A 140 17.10 -6.83 21.00
C THR A 140 16.36 -6.06 19.92
N LEU A 141 15.13 -5.63 20.25
CA LEU A 141 14.36 -4.78 19.32
C LEU A 141 15.07 -3.44 19.13
N THR A 142 14.99 -2.92 17.91
CA THR A 142 15.43 -1.55 17.62
C THR A 142 14.43 -0.54 18.16
N ASP A 143 14.85 0.72 18.34
CA ASP A 143 13.96 1.80 18.82
C ASP A 143 12.71 1.96 17.90
N GLY A 144 12.90 1.77 16.57
CA GLY A 144 11.81 1.81 15.62
C GLY A 144 10.81 0.66 15.79
N GLN A 145 11.30 -0.56 16.05
CA GLN A 145 10.46 -1.71 16.36
C GLN A 145 9.71 -1.53 17.68
N ASP A 146 10.41 -1.07 18.71
CA ASP A 146 9.79 -0.80 20.03
C ASP A 146 8.75 0.30 19.94
N SER A 147 8.95 1.32 19.12
CA SER A 147 7.95 2.36 18.88
C SER A 147 6.71 1.79 18.18
N ALA A 148 6.91 0.99 17.13
CA ALA A 148 5.80 0.35 16.43
C ALA A 148 5.01 -0.61 17.34
N VAL A 149 5.69 -1.37 18.21
CA VAL A 149 5.06 -2.23 19.22
C VAL A 149 4.21 -1.41 20.19
N ARG A 150 4.74 -0.29 20.72
CA ARG A 150 3.96 0.59 21.61
C ARG A 150 2.72 1.15 20.93
N ASP A 151 2.84 1.59 19.67
CA ASP A 151 1.70 2.10 18.90
C ASP A 151 0.61 1.05 18.74
N VAL A 152 0.99 -0.19 18.38
CA VAL A 152 0.06 -1.31 18.23
C VAL A 152 -0.64 -1.63 19.56
N PHE A 153 0.11 -1.74 20.65
CA PHE A 153 -0.49 -2.03 21.96
C PHE A 153 -1.42 -0.90 22.46
N ALA A 154 -1.07 0.37 22.18
CA ALA A 154 -1.93 1.51 22.50
C ALA A 154 -3.25 1.46 21.73
N ASP A 155 -3.23 0.98 20.49
CA ASP A 155 -4.43 0.87 19.66
C ASP A 155 -5.30 -0.32 20.04
N VAL A 156 -4.72 -1.52 20.21
CA VAL A 156 -5.49 -2.72 20.54
C VAL A 156 -6.10 -2.66 21.94
N ALA A 157 -5.57 -1.80 22.83
CA ALA A 157 -6.15 -1.56 24.15
C ALA A 157 -7.46 -0.77 24.11
N ARG A 158 -7.83 -0.21 22.97
CA ARG A 158 -9.09 0.54 22.80
C ARG A 158 -10.23 -0.40 22.39
N ALA A 159 -11.45 -0.09 22.84
CA ALA A 159 -12.67 -0.84 22.45
C ALA A 159 -13.14 -0.51 21.01
N ARG A 160 -12.25 -0.03 20.16
CA ARG A 160 -12.47 0.28 18.73
C ARG A 160 -11.48 -0.49 17.86
N PRO A 161 -11.86 -0.89 16.65
CA PRO A 161 -10.95 -1.61 15.77
C PRO A 161 -9.67 -0.80 15.48
N MET A 162 -8.51 -1.41 15.71
CA MET A 162 -7.25 -0.90 15.20
C MET A 162 -7.21 -1.15 13.68
N HIS A 163 -6.83 -0.15 12.92
CA HIS A 163 -6.50 -0.25 11.51
C HIS A 163 -5.13 0.40 11.31
N ARG A 164 -4.04 -0.39 11.38
CA ARG A 164 -2.67 0.13 11.36
C ARG A 164 -1.84 -0.50 10.26
N LEU A 165 -1.07 0.35 9.57
CA LEU A 165 -0.05 -0.03 8.60
C LEU A 165 1.34 0.12 9.23
N ILE A 166 2.12 -0.96 9.22
CA ILE A 166 3.54 -0.92 9.55
C ILE A 166 4.33 -0.92 8.24
N VAL A 167 5.19 0.07 8.09
CA VAL A 167 6.09 0.19 6.95
C VAL A 167 7.52 0.08 7.44
N GLY A 168 8.29 -0.79 6.83
CA GLY A 168 9.72 -0.91 7.10
C GLY A 168 10.50 -1.26 5.84
N ASP A 169 11.82 -1.14 5.89
CA ASP A 169 12.69 -1.66 4.81
C ASP A 169 12.73 -3.20 4.87
N VAL A 170 13.02 -3.86 3.77
CA VAL A 170 13.12 -5.32 3.72
C VAL A 170 13.96 -5.86 4.87
N GLY A 171 13.32 -6.68 5.74
CA GLY A 171 13.92 -7.24 6.95
C GLY A 171 14.12 -6.25 8.08
N SER A 172 13.32 -5.20 8.17
CA SER A 172 13.22 -4.30 9.32
C SER A 172 12.69 -5.00 10.58
N GLY A 173 12.12 -6.21 10.44
CA GLY A 173 11.56 -7.00 11.53
C GLY A 173 10.09 -6.75 11.80
N GLU A 174 9.32 -6.36 10.81
CA GLU A 174 7.85 -6.19 10.88
C GLU A 174 7.15 -7.44 11.44
N THR A 175 7.61 -8.63 11.06
CA THR A 175 7.08 -9.90 11.55
C THR A 175 7.18 -10.04 13.08
N VAL A 176 8.22 -9.49 13.71
CA VAL A 176 8.35 -9.54 15.17
C VAL A 176 7.33 -8.63 15.86
N VAL A 177 7.06 -7.45 15.29
CA VAL A 177 5.99 -6.56 15.78
C VAL A 177 4.63 -7.25 15.67
N ALA A 178 4.36 -7.90 14.53
CA ALA A 178 3.14 -8.67 14.31
C ALA A 178 3.00 -9.85 15.29
N LEU A 179 4.09 -10.53 15.59
CA LEU A 179 4.14 -11.64 16.54
C LEU A 179 3.81 -11.18 17.96
N LEU A 180 4.38 -10.06 18.41
CA LEU A 180 4.08 -9.48 19.72
C LEU A 180 2.62 -9.01 19.81
N ALA A 181 2.08 -8.45 18.71
CA ALA A 181 0.66 -8.11 18.62
C ALA A 181 -0.24 -9.36 18.73
N ALA A 182 0.15 -10.49 18.09
CA ALA A 182 -0.59 -11.75 18.20
C ALA A 182 -0.60 -12.29 19.64
N CYS A 183 0.49 -12.09 20.38
CA CYS A 183 0.53 -12.49 21.80
C CYS A 183 -0.59 -11.81 22.63
N ALA A 184 -0.88 -10.52 22.39
CA ALA A 184 -1.96 -9.83 23.10
C ALA A 184 -3.34 -10.46 22.85
N ALA A 185 -3.62 -10.86 21.60
CA ALA A 185 -4.86 -11.56 21.28
C ALA A 185 -4.95 -12.93 21.97
N ILE A 186 -3.86 -13.68 21.96
CA ILE A 186 -3.81 -15.04 22.56
C ILE A 186 -3.91 -14.98 24.07
N GLU A 187 -3.25 -14.02 24.73
CA GLU A 187 -3.35 -13.80 26.17
C GLU A 187 -4.77 -13.39 26.61
N ALA A 188 -5.49 -12.70 25.73
CA ALA A 188 -6.90 -12.39 25.94
C ALA A 188 -7.86 -13.58 25.67
N GLY A 189 -7.32 -14.79 25.43
CA GLY A 189 -8.12 -15.98 25.11
C GLY A 189 -8.70 -15.96 23.69
N GLN A 190 -8.13 -15.19 22.78
CA GLN A 190 -8.65 -14.96 21.42
C GLN A 190 -7.76 -15.59 20.34
N GLN A 191 -8.25 -15.58 19.12
CA GLN A 191 -7.55 -16.08 17.94
C GLN A 191 -6.91 -14.92 17.15
N ALA A 192 -5.75 -15.19 16.56
CA ALA A 192 -5.07 -14.31 15.63
C ALA A 192 -4.82 -15.02 14.30
N ALA A 193 -4.89 -14.30 13.19
CA ALA A 193 -4.61 -14.80 11.85
C ALA A 193 -3.51 -13.96 11.19
N LEU A 194 -2.49 -14.62 10.60
CA LEU A 194 -1.47 -14.00 9.77
C LEU A 194 -1.65 -14.47 8.33
N LEU A 195 -2.10 -13.57 7.47
CA LEU A 195 -2.27 -13.81 6.04
C LEU A 195 -1.00 -13.42 5.29
N VAL A 196 -0.52 -14.33 4.48
CA VAL A 196 0.64 -14.12 3.60
C VAL A 196 0.31 -14.47 2.15
N PRO A 197 0.99 -13.88 1.16
CA PRO A 197 0.57 -13.97 -0.24
C PRO A 197 0.78 -15.35 -0.88
N THR A 198 1.75 -16.14 -0.42
CA THR A 198 2.09 -17.44 -1.03
C THR A 198 2.26 -18.55 -0.01
N GLU A 199 2.08 -19.79 -0.45
CA GLU A 199 2.28 -20.99 0.41
C GLU A 199 3.72 -21.12 0.91
N ILE A 200 4.68 -20.75 0.08
CA ILE A 200 6.11 -20.77 0.45
C ILE A 200 6.34 -19.82 1.63
N LEU A 201 5.81 -18.61 1.54
CA LEU A 201 5.90 -17.62 2.63
C LEU A 201 5.14 -18.09 3.88
N ALA A 202 3.97 -18.71 3.73
CA ALA A 202 3.25 -19.25 4.88
C ALA A 202 4.06 -20.28 5.65
N ARG A 203 4.73 -21.19 4.95
CA ARG A 203 5.62 -22.18 5.56
C ARG A 203 6.84 -21.51 6.20
N GLN A 204 7.51 -20.62 5.48
CA GLN A 204 8.68 -19.89 5.99
C GLN A 204 8.36 -19.07 7.25
N HIS A 205 7.24 -18.34 7.25
CA HIS A 205 6.79 -17.61 8.45
C HIS A 205 6.45 -18.57 9.59
N GLY A 206 5.70 -19.66 9.30
CA GLY A 206 5.36 -20.65 10.31
C GLY A 206 6.59 -21.29 10.95
N GLU A 207 7.55 -21.76 10.15
CA GLU A 207 8.80 -22.35 10.63
C GLU A 207 9.64 -21.35 11.41
N SER A 208 9.77 -20.13 10.90
CA SER A 208 10.52 -19.06 11.56
C SER A 208 9.90 -18.67 12.90
N ILE A 209 8.58 -18.53 12.95
CA ILE A 209 7.86 -18.22 14.19
C ILE A 209 8.02 -19.35 15.20
N VAL A 210 7.78 -20.61 14.78
CA VAL A 210 7.94 -21.78 15.67
C VAL A 210 9.38 -21.87 16.20
N LYS A 211 10.38 -21.64 15.35
CA LYS A 211 11.78 -21.63 15.76
C LYS A 211 12.11 -20.51 16.75
N LEU A 212 11.53 -19.32 16.58
CA LEU A 212 11.74 -18.17 17.47
C LEU A 212 11.04 -18.35 18.81
N VAL A 213 9.85 -18.95 18.82
CA VAL A 213 8.95 -18.92 20.00
C VAL A 213 8.54 -20.29 20.51
N GLY A 214 9.08 -21.37 19.96
CA GLY A 214 8.67 -22.74 20.33
C GLY A 214 8.82 -23.06 21.82
N SER A 215 9.76 -22.42 22.52
CA SER A 215 9.96 -22.54 23.97
C SER A 215 9.02 -21.65 24.80
N THR A 216 8.28 -20.73 24.19
CA THR A 216 7.46 -19.75 24.92
C THR A 216 6.04 -20.20 25.20
N GLY A 217 5.60 -21.29 24.57
CA GLY A 217 4.22 -21.80 24.68
C GLY A 217 3.21 -21.06 23.81
N LEU A 218 3.63 -20.25 22.84
CA LEU A 218 2.74 -19.62 21.85
C LEU A 218 2.17 -20.69 20.91
N PRO A 219 0.84 -20.94 20.87
CA PRO A 219 0.24 -21.92 19.96
C PRO A 219 0.22 -21.35 18.54
N VAL A 220 0.91 -22.04 17.61
CA VAL A 220 0.97 -21.65 16.20
C VAL A 220 0.50 -22.81 15.32
N ALA A 221 -0.31 -22.52 14.31
CA ALA A 221 -0.69 -23.47 13.27
C ALA A 221 -0.46 -22.86 11.88
N VAL A 222 -0.13 -23.70 10.88
CA VAL A 222 0.06 -23.26 9.50
C VAL A 222 -1.01 -23.91 8.62
N LEU A 223 -1.70 -23.11 7.81
CA LEU A 223 -2.72 -23.55 6.87
C LEU A 223 -2.41 -23.08 5.46
N THR A 224 -2.20 -24.02 4.55
CA THR A 224 -1.99 -23.76 3.12
C THR A 224 -2.91 -24.62 2.27
N GLY A 225 -2.93 -24.41 0.96
CA GLY A 225 -3.64 -25.31 0.03
C GLY A 225 -3.17 -26.76 0.10
N ALA A 226 -1.89 -26.98 0.44
CA ALA A 226 -1.28 -28.31 0.59
C ALA A 226 -1.56 -28.99 1.95
N THR A 227 -2.22 -28.32 2.91
CA THR A 227 -2.57 -28.91 4.21
C THR A 227 -3.57 -30.05 4.02
N SER A 228 -3.28 -31.21 4.62
CA SER A 228 -4.12 -32.40 4.49
C SER A 228 -5.56 -32.16 4.99
N ALA A 229 -6.53 -32.89 4.45
CA ALA A 229 -7.92 -32.77 4.89
C ALA A 229 -8.12 -33.15 6.36
N VAL A 230 -7.25 -34.03 6.89
CA VAL A 230 -7.27 -34.43 8.30
C VAL A 230 -6.79 -33.30 9.18
N ASP A 231 -5.64 -32.72 8.87
CA ASP A 231 -5.08 -31.58 9.63
C ASP A 231 -5.97 -30.35 9.56
N ARG A 232 -6.56 -30.08 8.39
CA ARG A 232 -7.54 -28.99 8.20
C ARG A 232 -8.76 -29.18 9.10
N ARG A 233 -9.30 -30.41 9.21
CA ARG A 233 -10.42 -30.71 10.12
C ARG A 233 -10.02 -30.56 11.58
N ALA A 234 -8.84 -31.03 11.95
CA ALA A 234 -8.32 -30.92 13.31
C ALA A 234 -8.15 -29.43 13.69
N LEU A 235 -7.56 -28.62 12.80
CA LEU A 235 -7.45 -27.18 13.01
C LEU A 235 -8.83 -26.51 13.13
N GLN A 236 -9.79 -26.86 12.26
CA GLN A 236 -11.15 -26.32 12.34
C GLN A 236 -11.83 -26.68 13.67
N ALA A 237 -11.64 -27.89 14.19
CA ALA A 237 -12.19 -28.28 15.49
C ALA A 237 -11.62 -27.42 16.63
N ARG A 238 -10.30 -27.21 16.67
CA ARG A 238 -9.63 -26.35 17.64
C ARG A 238 -10.12 -24.89 17.56
N LEU A 239 -10.24 -24.34 16.34
CA LEU A 239 -10.77 -22.99 16.14
C LEU A 239 -12.23 -22.88 16.60
N SER A 240 -13.06 -23.89 16.28
CA SER A 240 -14.47 -23.91 16.69
C SER A 240 -14.63 -24.00 18.23
N ALA A 241 -13.68 -24.66 18.90
CA ALA A 241 -13.57 -24.69 20.35
C ALA A 241 -13.05 -23.38 20.96
N LYS A 242 -12.81 -22.34 20.12
CA LYS A 242 -12.24 -21.05 20.51
C LYS A 242 -10.87 -21.15 21.17
N GLU A 243 -10.08 -22.16 20.81
CA GLU A 243 -8.72 -22.29 21.33
C GLU A 243 -7.89 -21.08 20.92
N PRO A 244 -7.24 -20.38 21.87
CA PRO A 244 -6.40 -19.23 21.53
C PRO A 244 -5.16 -19.67 20.76
N MET A 245 -4.97 -19.14 19.55
CA MET A 245 -3.83 -19.51 18.71
C MET A 245 -3.57 -18.50 17.60
N LEU A 246 -2.34 -18.49 17.09
CA LEU A 246 -1.96 -17.84 15.84
C LEU A 246 -2.06 -18.82 14.69
N VAL A 247 -2.85 -18.50 13.67
CA VAL A 247 -2.91 -19.27 12.43
C VAL A 247 -2.23 -18.50 11.31
N VAL A 248 -1.18 -19.06 10.75
CA VAL A 248 -0.46 -18.51 9.60
C VAL A 248 -0.95 -19.21 8.34
N GLY A 249 -1.31 -18.46 7.31
CA GLY A 249 -1.76 -19.07 6.06
C GLY A 249 -1.97 -18.10 4.92
N THR A 250 -2.38 -18.66 3.78
CA THR A 250 -2.69 -17.91 2.57
C THR A 250 -4.18 -17.55 2.50
N HIS A 251 -4.69 -17.24 1.30
CA HIS A 251 -6.12 -17.05 1.05
C HIS A 251 -7.00 -18.22 1.58
N ALA A 252 -6.43 -19.39 1.83
CA ALA A 252 -7.12 -20.51 2.47
C ALA A 252 -7.75 -20.14 3.83
N LEU A 253 -7.19 -19.14 4.54
CA LEU A 253 -7.77 -18.60 5.77
C LEU A 253 -9.10 -17.85 5.54
N LEU A 254 -9.37 -17.42 4.31
CA LEU A 254 -10.55 -16.65 3.94
C LEU A 254 -11.70 -17.53 3.41
N GLU A 255 -11.46 -18.82 3.21
CA GLU A 255 -12.48 -19.75 2.73
C GLU A 255 -13.69 -19.79 3.69
N HIS A 256 -14.89 -19.86 3.14
CA HIS A 256 -16.14 -19.91 3.93
C HIS A 256 -16.20 -21.08 4.91
N LYS A 257 -15.49 -22.16 4.61
CA LYS A 257 -15.46 -23.38 5.43
C LYS A 257 -14.61 -23.23 6.69
N LEU A 258 -13.66 -22.29 6.72
CA LEU A 258 -12.85 -22.01 7.90
C LEU A 258 -13.45 -20.84 8.69
N GLN A 259 -13.82 -21.10 9.92
CA GLN A 259 -14.42 -20.11 10.80
C GLN A 259 -13.52 -19.79 11.98
N PHE A 260 -13.42 -18.53 12.31
CA PHE A 260 -12.72 -18.00 13.47
C PHE A 260 -13.73 -17.37 14.44
N PRO A 261 -14.34 -18.16 15.34
CA PRO A 261 -15.41 -17.65 16.23
C PRO A 261 -14.94 -16.57 17.23
N SER A 262 -13.64 -16.48 17.49
CA SER A 262 -13.03 -15.54 18.41
C SER A 262 -11.82 -14.81 17.79
N LEU A 263 -11.89 -14.45 16.51
CA LEU A 263 -10.84 -13.69 15.85
C LEU A 263 -10.78 -12.27 16.39
N ALA A 264 -9.70 -11.91 17.10
CA ALA A 264 -9.48 -10.58 17.63
C ALA A 264 -8.43 -9.78 16.86
N LEU A 265 -7.49 -10.47 16.16
CA LEU A 265 -6.44 -9.80 15.40
C LEU A 265 -6.26 -10.46 14.02
N ALA A 266 -6.37 -9.69 12.97
CA ALA A 266 -6.02 -10.06 11.60
C ALA A 266 -4.75 -9.31 11.18
N ILE A 267 -3.71 -10.04 10.80
CA ILE A 267 -2.45 -9.52 10.30
C ILE A 267 -2.37 -9.85 8.81
N VAL A 268 -2.05 -8.87 7.98
CA VAL A 268 -1.94 -9.03 6.52
C VAL A 268 -0.54 -8.61 6.09
N ASP A 269 0.23 -9.56 5.58
CA ASP A 269 1.56 -9.31 5.04
C ASP A 269 1.47 -9.02 3.54
N GLU A 270 2.17 -7.96 3.07
CA GLU A 270 2.19 -7.54 1.67
C GLU A 270 0.79 -7.28 1.09
N GLN A 271 0.07 -6.32 1.64
CA GLN A 271 -1.34 -6.00 1.35
C GLN A 271 -1.67 -5.80 -0.14
N HIS A 272 -0.73 -5.39 -0.98
CA HIS A 272 -0.98 -5.12 -2.41
C HIS A 272 -1.51 -6.33 -3.18
N ARG A 273 -1.38 -7.54 -2.62
CA ARG A 273 -1.93 -8.79 -3.18
C ARG A 273 -3.31 -9.17 -2.63
N PHE A 274 -3.84 -8.42 -1.65
CA PHE A 274 -5.14 -8.68 -1.04
C PHE A 274 -6.16 -7.58 -1.36
N GLY A 275 -7.23 -7.93 -2.05
CA GLY A 275 -8.30 -6.99 -2.42
C GLY A 275 -9.20 -6.58 -1.25
N VAL A 276 -9.94 -5.48 -1.43
CA VAL A 276 -10.93 -4.95 -0.46
C VAL A 276 -11.96 -6.00 -0.01
N ARG A 277 -12.37 -6.90 -0.91
CA ARG A 277 -13.33 -7.97 -0.62
C ARG A 277 -12.81 -9.00 0.40
N GLN A 278 -11.51 -9.26 0.40
CA GLN A 278 -10.89 -10.23 1.30
C GLN A 278 -10.78 -9.69 2.72
N ARG A 279 -10.53 -8.37 2.87
CA ARG A 279 -10.58 -7.68 4.16
C ARG A 279 -11.98 -7.68 4.74
N ALA A 280 -12.99 -7.39 3.93
CA ALA A 280 -14.39 -7.43 4.33
C ALA A 280 -14.85 -8.84 4.76
N ALA A 281 -14.31 -9.91 4.16
CA ALA A 281 -14.64 -11.28 4.53
C ALA A 281 -14.11 -11.67 5.93
N LEU A 282 -12.99 -11.10 6.37
CA LEU A 282 -12.50 -11.27 7.76
C LEU A 282 -13.35 -10.47 8.73
N SER A 283 -13.75 -9.25 8.37
CA SER A 283 -14.58 -8.38 9.20
C SER A 283 -16.03 -8.84 9.37
N ALA A 284 -16.56 -9.60 8.42
CA ALA A 284 -17.95 -10.07 8.44
C ALA A 284 -18.24 -11.20 9.46
N LYS A 285 -17.23 -11.68 10.21
CA LYS A 285 -17.32 -12.90 11.04
C LYS A 285 -17.61 -12.64 12.54
N GLY A 286 -18.04 -11.45 12.93
CA GLY A 286 -18.40 -11.15 14.32
C GLY A 286 -18.05 -9.74 14.78
N VAL A 287 -17.59 -9.60 16.03
CA VAL A 287 -16.95 -8.37 16.52
C VAL A 287 -15.77 -8.07 15.61
N LEU A 288 -15.64 -6.82 15.14
CA LEU A 288 -14.59 -6.47 14.19
C LEU A 288 -13.20 -6.77 14.75
N PRO A 289 -12.37 -7.57 14.10
CA PRO A 289 -11.01 -7.81 14.57
C PRO A 289 -10.17 -6.54 14.40
N HIS A 290 -9.17 -6.37 15.26
CA HIS A 290 -8.08 -5.44 14.97
C HIS A 290 -7.36 -5.86 13.70
N MET A 291 -6.98 -4.89 12.87
CA MET A 291 -6.28 -5.15 11.60
C MET A 291 -4.89 -4.51 11.63
N LEU A 292 -3.89 -5.32 11.41
CA LEU A 292 -2.49 -4.93 11.26
C LEU A 292 -2.01 -5.28 9.86
N VAL A 293 -1.53 -4.30 9.13
CA VAL A 293 -1.01 -4.48 7.77
C VAL A 293 0.49 -4.27 7.79
N LEU A 294 1.24 -5.16 7.15
CA LEU A 294 2.68 -5.10 7.03
C LEU A 294 3.06 -4.85 5.57
N THR A 295 4.05 -4.02 5.32
CA THR A 295 4.63 -3.85 3.98
C THR A 295 6.10 -3.45 4.03
N ALA A 296 6.93 -4.24 3.34
CA ALA A 296 8.35 -3.96 3.18
C ALA A 296 8.64 -3.05 1.98
N THR A 297 7.65 -2.73 1.15
CA THR A 297 7.84 -1.83 0.02
C THR A 297 7.72 -0.38 0.48
N PRO A 298 8.76 0.46 0.29
CA PRO A 298 8.64 1.89 0.54
C PRO A 298 7.69 2.50 -0.50
N ILE A 299 6.41 2.62 -0.13
CA ILE A 299 5.42 3.28 -0.97
C ILE A 299 5.64 4.79 -0.82
N PRO A 300 5.73 5.57 -1.93
CA PRO A 300 5.80 7.01 -1.84
C PRO A 300 4.68 7.57 -0.94
N ARG A 301 5.02 8.53 -0.07
CA ARG A 301 4.11 9.04 0.97
C ARG A 301 2.75 9.49 0.41
N THR A 302 2.75 10.07 -0.78
CA THR A 302 1.53 10.48 -1.49
C THR A 302 0.67 9.29 -1.88
N LEU A 303 1.28 8.20 -2.35
CA LEU A 303 0.58 6.97 -2.72
C LEU A 303 0.10 6.21 -1.46
N GLN A 304 0.87 6.26 -0.35
CA GLN A 304 0.42 5.73 0.94
C GLN A 304 -0.85 6.43 1.41
N LEU A 305 -0.88 7.75 1.38
CA LEU A 305 -2.05 8.53 1.76
C LEU A 305 -3.24 8.27 0.82
N ALA A 306 -3.00 8.09 -0.46
CA ALA A 306 -4.04 7.81 -1.45
C ALA A 306 -4.63 6.40 -1.33
N CYS A 307 -3.80 5.38 -1.05
CA CYS A 307 -4.24 3.98 -1.02
C CYS A 307 -4.59 3.47 0.37
N PHE A 308 -4.03 4.09 1.42
CA PHE A 308 -4.08 3.62 2.82
C PHE A 308 -4.41 4.74 3.81
N GLY A 309 -5.04 5.82 3.36
CA GLY A 309 -5.38 6.97 4.21
C GLY A 309 -6.36 6.66 5.34
N ASP A 310 -6.99 5.49 5.30
CA ASP A 310 -7.85 4.94 6.35
C ASP A 310 -7.07 4.19 7.46
N LEU A 311 -5.74 3.99 7.27
CA LEU A 311 -4.89 3.29 8.23
C LEU A 311 -4.02 4.28 9.05
N ASP A 312 -3.87 4.00 10.34
CA ASP A 312 -2.84 4.64 11.15
C ASP A 312 -1.46 4.10 10.76
N LEU A 313 -0.43 4.95 10.72
CA LEU A 313 0.87 4.61 10.19
C LEU A 313 1.92 4.50 11.29
N SER A 314 2.69 3.40 11.30
CA SER A 314 3.95 3.28 12.05
C SER A 314 5.08 2.94 11.08
N VAL A 315 6.17 3.69 11.14
CA VAL A 315 7.34 3.47 10.29
C VAL A 315 8.48 2.91 11.13
N ILE A 316 8.99 1.73 10.77
CA ILE A 316 10.17 1.15 11.40
C ILE A 316 11.40 1.73 10.73
N HIS A 317 12.01 2.70 11.40
CA HIS A 317 13.26 3.29 10.96
C HIS A 317 14.45 2.46 11.43
N GLY A 318 15.48 2.41 10.60
CA GLY A 318 16.75 1.73 10.93
C GLY A 318 16.77 0.27 10.49
N ARG A 319 17.96 -0.31 10.56
CA ARG A 319 18.20 -1.72 10.22
C ARG A 319 18.65 -2.47 11.46
N PRO A 320 18.20 -3.71 11.66
CA PRO A 320 18.68 -4.55 12.75
C PRO A 320 20.21 -4.67 12.73
N ALA A 321 20.82 -4.71 13.90
CA ALA A 321 22.25 -4.94 14.06
C ALA A 321 22.67 -6.28 13.40
N GLY A 322 23.86 -6.32 12.81
CA GLY A 322 24.39 -7.55 12.18
C GLY A 322 24.17 -7.67 10.67
N ARG A 323 23.42 -6.77 10.02
CA ARG A 323 23.37 -6.71 8.55
C ARG A 323 24.64 -6.08 7.99
N GLY A 324 25.25 -6.77 7.03
CA GLY A 324 26.41 -6.30 6.28
C GLY A 324 26.15 -4.96 5.54
N ARG A 325 27.23 -4.28 5.19
CA ARG A 325 27.17 -3.03 4.41
C ARG A 325 26.53 -3.30 3.04
N LEU A 326 25.46 -2.58 2.72
CA LEU A 326 24.87 -2.58 1.38
C LEU A 326 25.72 -1.67 0.47
N VAL A 327 26.17 -2.22 -0.65
CA VAL A 327 26.87 -1.48 -1.69
C VAL A 327 26.13 -1.64 -3.01
N THR A 328 25.61 -0.55 -3.55
CA THR A 328 24.95 -0.52 -4.87
C THR A 328 25.91 0.09 -5.87
N ARG A 329 26.09 -0.55 -7.01
CA ARG A 329 26.89 -0.04 -8.13
C ARG A 329 26.10 -0.12 -9.40
N VAL A 330 26.10 0.96 -10.16
CA VAL A 330 25.59 0.98 -11.55
C VAL A 330 26.78 0.75 -12.46
N THR A 331 26.65 -0.15 -13.42
CA THR A 331 27.69 -0.48 -14.38
C THR A 331 27.12 -0.53 -15.80
N ASP A 332 27.98 -0.37 -16.78
CA ASP A 332 27.67 -0.51 -18.19
C ASP A 332 27.97 -1.93 -18.71
N GLU A 333 27.55 -2.20 -19.92
CA GLU A 333 27.72 -3.51 -20.56
C GLU A 333 29.20 -3.88 -20.76
N ALA A 334 30.07 -2.90 -20.97
CA ALA A 334 31.51 -3.12 -21.14
C ALA A 334 32.18 -3.66 -19.86
N ARG A 335 31.62 -3.39 -18.69
CA ARG A 335 32.11 -3.85 -17.39
C ARG A 335 31.42 -5.14 -16.90
N PHE A 336 30.48 -5.69 -17.64
CA PHE A 336 29.78 -6.91 -17.27
C PHE A 336 30.72 -8.09 -16.95
N PRO A 337 31.85 -8.34 -17.67
CA PRO A 337 32.80 -9.37 -17.31
C PRO A 337 33.35 -9.24 -15.88
N HIS A 338 33.60 -8.02 -15.40
CA HIS A 338 34.04 -7.78 -14.05
C HIS A 338 32.96 -8.09 -12.98
N VAL A 339 31.67 -7.90 -13.36
CA VAL A 339 30.55 -8.31 -12.48
C VAL A 339 30.53 -9.81 -12.34
N VAL A 340 30.70 -10.56 -13.43
CA VAL A 340 30.78 -12.03 -13.43
C VAL A 340 31.93 -12.53 -12.58
N GLU A 341 33.12 -11.94 -12.72
CA GLU A 341 34.29 -12.27 -11.88
C GLU A 341 34.05 -11.97 -10.40
N PHE A 342 33.40 -10.85 -10.10
CA PHE A 342 33.00 -10.52 -8.74
C PHE A 342 32.04 -11.57 -8.17
N MET A 343 30.99 -11.93 -8.92
CA MET A 343 30.04 -12.98 -8.51
C MET A 343 30.76 -14.32 -8.27
N ALA A 344 31.64 -14.72 -9.16
CA ALA A 344 32.41 -15.97 -9.01
C ALA A 344 33.23 -15.99 -7.70
N ARG A 345 33.87 -14.87 -7.34
CA ARG A 345 34.61 -14.75 -6.08
C ARG A 345 33.70 -14.84 -4.86
N GLU A 346 32.51 -14.19 -4.91
CA GLU A 346 31.54 -14.24 -3.82
C GLU A 346 30.98 -15.65 -3.64
N LEU A 347 30.68 -16.37 -4.72
CA LEU A 347 30.24 -17.75 -4.69
C LEU A 347 31.32 -18.68 -4.14
N ALA A 348 32.58 -18.50 -4.55
CA ALA A 348 33.73 -19.27 -4.01
C ALA A 348 33.93 -19.04 -2.50
N ALA A 349 33.54 -17.85 -1.99
CA ALA A 349 33.55 -17.54 -0.56
C ALA A 349 32.30 -18.07 0.19
N GLY A 350 31.47 -18.92 -0.44
CA GLY A 350 30.25 -19.50 0.16
C GLY A 350 29.06 -18.56 0.23
N ARG A 351 29.08 -17.44 -0.49
CA ARG A 351 27.95 -16.51 -0.58
C ARG A 351 27.02 -16.87 -1.72
N GLN A 352 25.85 -16.24 -1.76
CA GLN A 352 24.83 -16.48 -2.78
C GLN A 352 24.75 -15.27 -3.73
N ALA A 353 24.41 -15.53 -5.00
CA ALA A 353 24.16 -14.50 -5.99
C ALA A 353 22.79 -14.75 -6.64
N PHE A 354 22.04 -13.68 -6.86
CA PHE A 354 20.78 -13.72 -7.61
C PHE A 354 20.92 -12.83 -8.85
N VAL A 355 20.62 -13.39 -10.03
CA VAL A 355 20.60 -12.66 -11.28
C VAL A 355 19.14 -12.48 -11.68
N VAL A 356 18.70 -11.22 -11.79
CA VAL A 356 17.33 -10.89 -12.21
C VAL A 356 17.39 -10.29 -13.61
N VAL A 357 16.69 -10.93 -14.54
CA VAL A 357 16.61 -10.49 -15.93
C VAL A 357 15.15 -10.16 -16.29
N PRO A 358 14.89 -9.17 -17.17
CA PRO A 358 13.54 -8.90 -17.64
C PRO A 358 13.07 -10.04 -18.55
N VAL A 359 11.77 -10.36 -18.47
CA VAL A 359 11.11 -11.29 -19.40
C VAL A 359 10.90 -10.56 -20.71
N ILE A 360 11.41 -11.12 -21.82
CA ILE A 360 11.32 -10.50 -23.14
C ILE A 360 9.93 -10.70 -23.78
N GLU A 361 9.23 -11.80 -23.44
CA GLU A 361 7.83 -12.06 -23.84
C GLU A 361 7.10 -12.80 -22.69
N GLU A 362 5.82 -12.48 -22.47
CA GLU A 362 4.98 -13.23 -21.52
C GLU A 362 4.91 -14.70 -21.97
N GLY A 363 5.43 -15.59 -21.12
CA GLY A 363 5.38 -17.05 -21.33
C GLY A 363 6.61 -17.70 -21.95
N LYS A 364 7.66 -16.96 -22.32
CA LYS A 364 8.95 -17.54 -22.72
C LYS A 364 10.02 -17.18 -21.68
N ILE A 365 10.46 -18.20 -20.94
CA ILE A 365 11.67 -18.11 -20.13
C ILE A 365 12.84 -18.08 -21.13
N ALA A 366 13.59 -16.99 -21.14
CA ALA A 366 14.85 -16.95 -21.86
C ALA A 366 15.86 -17.82 -21.10
N ASP A 367 16.35 -18.88 -21.77
CA ASP A 367 17.42 -19.74 -21.27
C ASP A 367 18.74 -18.99 -21.10
#